data_1ff6ca831dae7b97f966e4cee34a5132
#
_entry.id   1ff6ca831dae7b97f966e4cee34a5132
#
_cell.length_a   1.000
_cell.length_b   1.000
_cell.length_c   1.000
_cell.angle_alpha   90.00
_cell.angle_beta   90.00
_cell.angle_gamma   90.00
#
_symmetry.space_group_name_H-M   'P 1'
#
loop_
_entity.id
_entity.type
_entity.pdbx_description
1 polymer ?
#
loop_
_entity_poly.entity_id
_entity_poly.type
_entity_poly.pdbx_seq_one_letter_code
_entity_poly.pdbx_strand_id
1 'polypeptide(L)'
;MARRINAQLQWRRLLGGLLTDVFLAALSLFLWCAQAEITVLGFLAPATPRRFALAGDGIVRLYYFFGSEPEHAVYAGGFAALLIVGLGVFFALQTLGWLTRWFSGARRIRRQLRPIDSIANAASTMSAAEPDEELFRGVADAIDHLNAASPGAHLSLEGQGSGNMEPLETAVNSLINRMRESYRQQIRFVDDASHELRTPIAVIQGYANMLDRWGKDDPKVLQESITAIRTESEHMKTLVDQLLFLARGDMGRQKFSPQPVELEKMLQELRDESVLIDAKHHYRLRIAAPCTVSADPAMLKQAVRILVDNAAKYTPEGGDVTLGLKTEGGGALLSVQDTGCGVTREDAAHVFERFYRGDRARAETGGSGLGLAIAKWIVDQHGGRFSLVSYTGVGSRFTIRLPAQTAPPALPPDGKKQKQPRCAAAG
;
A
#
# COMPACT_ATOMS: atom_id res chain seq x y z
N MET A 1 -4.86 -4.19 27.32
CA MET A 1 -5.03 -5.02 26.13
C MET A 1 -4.00 -4.70 25.02
N ALA A 2 -3.86 -3.48 24.52
CA ALA A 2 -2.91 -3.10 23.48
C ALA A 2 -1.43 -3.45 23.76
N ARG A 3 -0.95 -3.35 25.02
CA ARG A 3 0.41 -3.74 25.40
C ARG A 3 0.64 -5.26 25.30
N ARG A 4 -0.35 -6.09 25.58
CA ARG A 4 -0.26 -7.57 25.46
C ARG A 4 -0.25 -8.01 23.99
N ILE A 5 -1.07 -7.42 23.14
CA ILE A 5 -1.13 -7.72 21.70
C ILE A 5 0.17 -7.28 21.00
N ASN A 6 0.68 -6.08 21.33
CA ASN A 6 1.96 -5.61 20.81
C ASN A 6 3.13 -6.50 21.27
N ALA A 7 3.12 -6.93 22.53
CA ALA A 7 4.12 -7.85 23.07
C ALA A 7 4.11 -9.20 22.34
N GLN A 8 2.94 -9.80 22.07
CA GLN A 8 2.82 -11.07 21.35
C GLN A 8 3.30 -10.97 19.88
N LEU A 9 2.98 -9.87 19.17
CA LEU A 9 3.43 -9.62 17.81
C LEU A 9 4.95 -9.40 17.74
N GLN A 10 5.52 -8.68 18.71
CA GLN A 10 6.97 -8.44 18.81
C GLN A 10 7.71 -9.72 19.18
N TRP A 11 7.14 -10.56 20.04
CA TRP A 11 7.73 -11.84 20.44
C TRP A 11 7.83 -12.82 19.26
N ARG A 12 6.78 -12.93 18.42
CA ARG A 12 6.82 -13.75 17.20
C ARG A 12 7.89 -13.29 16.21
N ARG A 13 8.13 -11.99 16.08
CA ARG A 13 9.17 -11.44 15.20
C ARG A 13 10.59 -11.68 15.74
N LEU A 14 10.75 -11.64 17.06
CA LEU A 14 12.02 -11.95 17.73
C LEU A 14 12.37 -13.43 17.54
N LEU A 15 11.39 -14.33 17.67
CA LEU A 15 11.57 -15.76 17.41
C LEU A 15 11.94 -16.03 15.95
N GLY A 16 11.28 -15.34 15.00
CA GLY A 16 11.63 -15.42 13.57
C GLY A 16 13.05 -14.95 13.27
N GLY A 17 13.50 -13.86 13.92
CA GLY A 17 14.87 -13.37 13.82
C GLY A 17 15.90 -14.39 14.35
N LEU A 18 15.66 -14.97 15.49
CA LEU A 18 16.51 -16.01 16.10
C LEU A 18 16.64 -17.25 15.19
N LEU A 19 15.56 -17.67 14.56
CA LEU A 19 15.58 -18.78 13.60
C LEU A 19 16.43 -18.46 12.36
N THR A 20 16.35 -17.23 11.85
CA THR A 20 17.21 -16.80 10.72
C THR A 20 18.68 -16.75 11.11
N ASP A 21 19.02 -16.35 12.35
CA ASP A 21 20.39 -16.33 12.84
C ASP A 21 20.98 -17.72 12.94
N VAL A 22 20.22 -18.67 13.48
CA VAL A 22 20.63 -20.09 13.57
C VAL A 22 20.83 -20.68 12.17
N PHE A 23 19.95 -20.36 11.23
CA PHE A 23 20.08 -20.82 9.84
C PHE A 23 21.32 -20.26 9.16
N LEU A 24 21.59 -18.95 9.30
CA LEU A 24 22.79 -18.31 8.74
C LEU A 24 24.08 -18.85 9.35
N ALA A 25 24.10 -19.11 10.67
CA ALA A 25 25.22 -19.72 11.34
C ALA A 25 25.50 -21.13 10.83
N ALA A 26 24.46 -21.96 10.70
CA ALA A 26 24.57 -23.31 10.16
C ALA A 26 25.04 -23.31 8.69
N LEU A 27 24.51 -22.41 7.87
CA LEU A 27 24.91 -22.26 6.47
C LEU A 27 26.38 -21.80 6.36
N SER A 28 26.81 -20.82 7.16
CA SER A 28 28.19 -20.35 7.17
C SER A 28 29.16 -21.44 7.61
N LEU A 29 28.80 -22.23 8.62
CA LEU A 29 29.57 -23.36 9.08
C LEU A 29 29.68 -24.42 8.00
N PHE A 30 28.59 -24.75 7.34
CA PHE A 30 28.55 -25.73 6.23
C PHE A 30 29.47 -25.29 5.08
N LEU A 31 29.35 -24.02 4.65
CA LEU A 31 30.18 -23.49 3.57
C LEU A 31 31.68 -23.50 3.92
N TRP A 32 32.03 -23.15 5.17
CA TRP A 32 33.41 -23.18 5.62
C TRP A 32 33.95 -24.60 5.66
N CYS A 33 33.20 -25.58 6.17
CA CYS A 33 33.59 -26.98 6.16
C CYS A 33 33.79 -27.49 4.73
N ALA A 34 32.88 -27.19 3.83
CA ALA A 34 32.96 -27.56 2.42
C ALA A 34 34.22 -26.95 1.76
N GLN A 35 34.50 -25.66 2.03
CA GLN A 35 35.69 -25.00 1.51
C GLN A 35 36.97 -25.61 2.06
N ALA A 36 37.02 -25.97 3.35
CA ALA A 36 38.15 -26.61 3.97
C ALA A 36 38.44 -27.99 3.32
N GLU A 37 37.38 -28.79 3.09
CA GLU A 37 37.52 -30.10 2.41
C GLU A 37 38.00 -29.93 0.96
N ILE A 38 37.43 -29.01 0.20
CA ILE A 38 37.85 -28.74 -1.20
C ILE A 38 39.28 -28.25 -1.27
N THR A 39 39.74 -27.46 -0.31
CA THR A 39 41.11 -26.93 -0.30
C THR A 39 42.12 -28.03 -0.04
N VAL A 40 41.79 -29.02 0.80
CA VAL A 40 42.72 -30.11 1.19
C VAL A 40 42.62 -31.29 0.25
N LEU A 41 41.43 -31.69 -0.15
CA LEU A 41 41.17 -32.91 -0.95
C LEU A 41 40.97 -32.64 -2.44
N GLY A 42 40.70 -31.37 -2.85
CA GLY A 42 40.34 -31.02 -4.22
C GLY A 42 38.89 -31.31 -4.59
N PHE A 43 38.12 -31.95 -3.72
CA PHE A 43 36.68 -32.26 -3.91
C PHE A 43 36.00 -32.38 -2.55
N LEU A 44 34.64 -32.29 -2.57
CA LEU A 44 33.83 -32.60 -1.39
C LEU A 44 33.79 -34.11 -1.17
N ALA A 45 34.22 -34.56 0.01
CA ALA A 45 34.27 -35.98 0.34
C ALA A 45 32.87 -36.46 0.77
N PRO A 46 32.14 -37.24 -0.05
CA PRO A 46 30.88 -37.81 0.37
C PRO A 46 31.10 -38.92 1.37
N ALA A 47 30.36 -38.99 2.45
CA ALA A 47 30.33 -40.06 3.43
C ALA A 47 31.56 -40.29 4.30
N THR A 48 32.40 -39.26 4.51
CA THR A 48 33.47 -39.34 5.49
C THR A 48 33.03 -38.89 6.88
N PRO A 49 33.52 -39.47 7.98
CA PRO A 49 33.26 -38.98 9.32
C PRO A 49 33.79 -37.55 9.49
N ARG A 50 32.94 -36.67 10.03
CA ARG A 50 33.25 -35.26 10.29
C ARG A 50 33.05 -34.95 11.75
N ARG A 51 34.04 -34.33 12.40
CA ARG A 51 33.93 -33.95 13.80
C ARG A 51 34.70 -32.68 14.11
N PHE A 52 34.19 -31.94 15.07
CA PHE A 52 34.97 -30.88 15.72
C PHE A 52 35.52 -31.40 17.03
N ALA A 53 36.78 -31.18 17.26
CA ALA A 53 37.43 -31.58 18.52
C ALA A 53 38.43 -30.54 18.97
N LEU A 54 38.61 -30.50 20.27
CA LEU A 54 39.67 -29.70 20.91
C LEU A 54 40.91 -30.56 20.97
N ALA A 55 42.00 -30.10 20.37
CA ALA A 55 43.29 -30.80 20.34
C ALA A 55 44.45 -29.81 20.62
N GLY A 56 45.55 -30.28 21.18
CA GLY A 56 46.77 -29.53 21.41
C GLY A 56 47.43 -29.87 22.74
N ASP A 57 48.75 -29.97 22.74
CA ASP A 57 49.59 -30.15 23.96
C ASP A 57 49.89 -28.76 24.56
N GLY A 58 49.13 -28.38 25.61
CA GLY A 58 49.29 -27.13 26.34
C GLY A 58 48.20 -26.08 26.02
N ILE A 59 48.07 -25.60 24.80
CA ILE A 59 47.00 -24.67 24.39
C ILE A 59 45.95 -25.43 23.59
N VAL A 60 44.78 -25.67 24.18
CA VAL A 60 43.68 -26.37 23.54
C VAL A 60 43.08 -25.49 22.43
N ARG A 61 43.08 -25.99 21.19
CA ARG A 61 42.57 -25.30 20.03
C ARG A 61 41.48 -26.12 19.35
N LEU A 62 40.48 -25.45 18.73
CA LEU A 62 39.40 -26.09 17.99
C LEU A 62 39.87 -26.46 16.60
N TYR A 63 39.74 -27.76 16.25
CA TYR A 63 40.05 -28.30 14.93
C TYR A 63 38.81 -28.97 14.33
N TYR A 64 38.72 -28.89 13.01
CA TYR A 64 37.78 -29.65 12.19
C TYR A 64 38.51 -30.85 11.58
N PHE A 65 38.05 -32.04 11.90
CA PHE A 65 38.60 -33.31 11.43
C PHE A 65 37.68 -33.90 10.37
N PHE A 66 38.26 -34.38 9.27
CA PHE A 66 37.52 -35.02 8.18
C PHE A 66 38.41 -36.02 7.42
N GLY A 67 37.78 -36.98 6.74
CA GLY A 67 38.47 -38.03 6.00
C GLY A 67 38.51 -39.37 6.75
N SER A 68 38.82 -40.45 5.99
CA SER A 68 39.12 -41.77 6.52
C SER A 68 40.61 -41.99 6.33
N GLU A 69 41.30 -42.46 7.30
CA GLU A 69 42.73 -42.62 7.42
C GLU A 69 43.62 -42.33 6.18
N PRO A 70 44.54 -41.34 6.18
CA PRO A 70 44.82 -40.47 7.33
C PRO A 70 43.81 -39.37 7.51
N GLU A 71 43.38 -39.09 8.75
CA GLU A 71 42.44 -38.06 9.10
C GLU A 71 43.10 -36.66 8.92
N HIS A 72 42.44 -35.79 8.18
CA HIS A 72 42.89 -34.40 7.97
C HIS A 72 42.33 -33.50 9.04
N ALA A 73 43.14 -32.59 9.54
CA ALA A 73 42.77 -31.62 10.58
C ALA A 73 43.01 -30.18 10.11
N VAL A 74 41.97 -29.35 10.15
CA VAL A 74 42.05 -27.92 9.83
C VAL A 74 41.71 -27.10 11.06
N TYR A 75 42.51 -26.08 11.35
CA TYR A 75 42.29 -25.20 12.48
C TYR A 75 41.05 -24.35 12.28
N ALA A 76 40.03 -24.53 13.12
CA ALA A 76 38.73 -23.88 13.04
C ALA A 76 38.58 -22.63 13.95
N GLY A 77 39.59 -22.37 14.82
CA GLY A 77 39.47 -21.32 15.83
C GLY A 77 39.29 -19.90 15.28
N GLY A 78 39.97 -19.57 14.18
CA GLY A 78 39.83 -18.26 13.53
C GLY A 78 38.44 -18.06 12.96
N PHE A 79 37.90 -19.08 12.30
CA PHE A 79 36.52 -19.05 11.77
C PHE A 79 35.49 -18.99 12.90
N ALA A 80 35.64 -19.78 13.95
CA ALA A 80 34.75 -19.76 15.10
C ALA A 80 34.71 -18.37 15.78
N ALA A 81 35.86 -17.72 15.94
CA ALA A 81 35.94 -16.37 16.50
C ALA A 81 35.21 -15.34 15.61
N LEU A 82 35.43 -15.37 14.29
CA LEU A 82 34.73 -14.49 13.32
C LEU A 82 33.22 -14.74 13.31
N LEU A 83 32.79 -15.99 13.40
CA LEU A 83 31.41 -16.36 13.43
C LEU A 83 30.70 -15.86 14.71
N ILE A 84 31.36 -15.99 15.87
CA ILE A 84 30.84 -15.49 17.15
C ILE A 84 30.71 -13.96 17.12
N VAL A 85 31.75 -13.26 16.65
CA VAL A 85 31.72 -11.78 16.54
C VAL A 85 30.64 -11.33 15.55
N GLY A 86 30.57 -11.96 14.38
CA GLY A 86 29.58 -11.66 13.36
C GLY A 86 28.13 -11.83 13.85
N LEU A 87 27.84 -12.96 14.51
CA LEU A 87 26.55 -13.23 15.13
C LEU A 87 26.23 -12.23 16.25
N GLY A 88 27.24 -11.89 17.07
CA GLY A 88 27.09 -10.89 18.14
C GLY A 88 26.70 -9.51 17.61
N VAL A 89 27.39 -9.03 16.57
CA VAL A 89 27.05 -7.75 15.90
C VAL A 89 25.66 -7.80 15.29
N PHE A 90 25.31 -8.88 14.60
CA PHE A 90 24.00 -9.04 13.96
C PHE A 90 22.88 -9.07 15.00
N PHE A 91 23.06 -9.79 16.09
CA PHE A 91 22.13 -9.82 17.24
C PHE A 91 21.98 -8.44 17.88
N ALA A 92 23.08 -7.69 18.05
CA ALA A 92 23.04 -6.33 18.57
C ALA A 92 22.24 -5.38 17.66
N LEU A 93 22.40 -5.49 16.33
CA LEU A 93 21.62 -4.71 15.35
C LEU A 93 20.14 -5.09 15.37
N GLN A 94 19.80 -6.36 15.50
CA GLN A 94 18.42 -6.82 15.62
C GLN A 94 17.75 -6.30 16.89
N THR A 95 18.45 -6.37 18.04
CA THR A 95 17.93 -5.86 19.32
C THR A 95 17.74 -4.35 19.30
N LEU A 96 18.67 -3.60 18.68
CA LEU A 96 18.54 -2.16 18.49
C LEU A 96 17.33 -1.83 17.58
N GLY A 97 17.16 -2.56 16.49
CA GLY A 97 16.00 -2.43 15.58
C GLY A 97 14.68 -2.78 16.27
N TRP A 98 14.67 -3.75 17.17
CA TRP A 98 13.52 -4.10 18.01
C TRP A 98 13.22 -2.99 19.02
N LEU A 99 14.24 -2.44 19.68
CA LEU A 99 14.08 -1.37 20.67
C LEU A 99 13.53 -0.10 20.03
N THR A 100 14.04 0.31 18.88
CA THR A 100 13.54 1.49 18.14
C THR A 100 12.07 1.33 17.71
N ARG A 101 11.67 0.12 17.30
CA ARG A 101 10.28 -0.20 16.93
C ARG A 101 9.38 -0.29 18.17
N TRP A 102 9.89 -0.76 19.30
CA TRP A 102 9.16 -0.77 20.56
C TRP A 102 8.80 0.66 21.01
N PHE A 103 9.76 1.58 20.97
CA PHE A 103 9.52 2.99 21.34
C PHE A 103 8.68 3.75 20.30
N SER A 104 8.88 3.51 19.00
CA SER A 104 8.10 4.16 17.95
C SER A 104 6.68 3.63 17.85
N GLY A 105 6.46 2.33 18.11
CA GLY A 105 5.14 1.70 18.15
C GLY A 105 4.24 2.28 19.24
N ALA A 106 4.79 2.51 20.42
CA ALA A 106 4.07 3.13 21.53
C ALA A 106 3.62 4.57 21.24
N ARG A 107 4.41 5.35 20.49
CA ARG A 107 4.04 6.72 20.07
C ARG A 107 2.95 6.73 19.00
N ARG A 108 2.96 5.76 18.09
CA ARG A 108 1.97 5.64 17.01
C ARG A 108 0.61 5.19 17.54
N ILE A 109 0.59 4.24 18.48
CA ILE A 109 -0.62 3.79 19.16
C ILE A 109 -1.21 4.91 20.03
N ARG A 110 -0.38 5.70 20.74
CA ARG A 110 -0.87 6.87 21.49
C ARG A 110 -1.46 7.95 20.59
N ARG A 111 -0.98 8.13 19.36
CA ARG A 111 -1.58 9.07 18.40
C ARG A 111 -2.95 8.61 17.88
N GLN A 112 -3.15 7.31 17.73
CA GLN A 112 -4.45 6.73 17.34
C GLN A 112 -5.45 6.67 18.51
N LEU A 113 -4.95 6.65 19.75
CA LEU A 113 -5.78 6.68 20.96
C LEU A 113 -6.04 8.09 21.50
N ARG A 114 -5.42 9.14 20.93
CA ARG A 114 -5.70 10.53 21.32
C ARG A 114 -7.18 10.92 21.31
N PRO A 115 -8.02 10.47 20.36
CA PRO A 115 -9.46 10.72 20.44
C PRO A 115 -10.10 10.09 21.67
N ILE A 116 -9.60 8.92 22.11
CA ILE A 116 -10.09 8.23 23.32
C ILE A 116 -9.60 8.95 24.58
N ASP A 117 -8.36 9.44 24.59
CA ASP A 117 -7.84 10.24 25.69
C ASP A 117 -8.56 11.61 25.79
N SER A 118 -9.00 12.20 24.66
CA SER A 118 -9.80 13.44 24.69
C SER A 118 -11.23 13.18 25.18
N ILE A 119 -11.81 12.03 24.89
CA ILE A 119 -13.09 11.59 25.45
C ILE A 119 -12.94 11.27 26.94
N ALA A 120 -11.89 10.59 27.34
CA ALA A 120 -11.60 10.29 28.74
C ALA A 120 -11.30 11.56 29.57
N ASN A 121 -10.60 12.54 28.98
CA ASN A 121 -10.36 13.84 29.61
C ASN A 121 -11.63 14.73 29.66
N ALA A 122 -12.48 14.68 28.62
CA ALA A 122 -13.80 15.30 28.67
C ALA A 122 -14.68 14.66 29.75
N ALA A 123 -14.66 13.33 29.85
CA ALA A 123 -15.35 12.60 30.92
C ALA A 123 -14.78 12.91 32.32
N SER A 124 -13.45 13.08 32.46
CA SER A 124 -12.82 13.42 33.75
C SER A 124 -13.03 14.89 34.16
N THR A 125 -13.17 15.82 33.22
CA THR A 125 -13.59 17.22 33.53
C THR A 125 -15.08 17.31 33.89
N MET A 126 -15.91 16.37 33.42
CA MET A 126 -17.31 16.21 33.84
C MET A 126 -17.43 15.52 35.21
N SER A 127 -16.42 14.76 35.64
CA SER A 127 -16.37 14.02 36.90
C SER A 127 -16.05 14.89 38.14
N ALA A 128 -16.02 16.20 38.02
CA ALA A 128 -15.94 17.12 39.17
C ALA A 128 -17.32 17.35 39.87
N ALA A 129 -18.38 16.77 39.34
CA ALA A 129 -19.67 16.60 40.01
C ALA A 129 -19.77 15.10 40.33
N GLU A 130 -20.04 14.74 41.60
CA GLU A 130 -20.04 13.42 42.24
C GLU A 130 -20.20 12.22 41.30
N PRO A 131 -19.30 11.19 41.40
CA PRO A 131 -19.31 10.05 40.47
C PRO A 131 -20.46 9.09 40.83
N ASP A 132 -21.45 9.03 39.94
CA ASP A 132 -22.51 8.01 40.02
C ASP A 132 -21.90 6.70 39.44
N GLU A 133 -21.46 5.80 40.35
CA GLU A 133 -20.80 4.52 40.04
C GLU A 133 -21.71 3.59 39.24
N GLU A 134 -23.04 3.72 39.40
CA GLU A 134 -24.04 2.95 38.65
C GLU A 134 -24.07 3.35 37.15
N LEU A 135 -23.86 4.62 36.88
CA LEU A 135 -23.82 5.15 35.51
C LEU A 135 -22.61 4.61 34.71
N PHE A 136 -21.45 4.54 35.36
CA PHE A 136 -20.24 3.96 34.72
C PHE A 136 -20.35 2.46 34.43
N ARG A 137 -21.02 1.71 35.32
CA ARG A 137 -21.33 0.30 35.06
C ARG A 137 -22.31 0.12 33.93
N GLY A 138 -23.36 0.93 33.83
CA GLY A 138 -24.33 0.88 32.72
C GLY A 138 -23.69 1.19 31.34
N VAL A 139 -22.75 2.12 31.29
CA VAL A 139 -22.01 2.43 30.05
C VAL A 139 -21.01 1.30 29.70
N ALA A 140 -20.33 0.71 30.67
CA ALA A 140 -19.41 -0.41 30.44
C ALA A 140 -20.16 -1.66 29.97
N ASP A 141 -21.28 -2.01 30.60
CA ASP A 141 -22.14 -3.13 30.18
C ASP A 141 -22.75 -2.90 28.78
N ALA A 142 -23.20 -1.68 28.48
CA ALA A 142 -23.72 -1.34 27.17
C ALA A 142 -22.64 -1.42 26.07
N ILE A 143 -21.39 -1.08 26.38
CA ILE A 143 -20.25 -1.22 25.46
C ILE A 143 -19.86 -2.68 25.26
N ASP A 144 -19.91 -3.51 26.31
CA ASP A 144 -19.63 -4.96 26.22
C ASP A 144 -20.70 -5.71 25.42
N HIS A 145 -21.94 -5.24 25.46
CA HIS A 145 -23.06 -5.76 24.66
C HIS A 145 -23.08 -5.25 23.21
N LEU A 146 -22.30 -4.22 22.87
CA LEU A 146 -22.13 -3.71 21.51
C LEU A 146 -21.23 -4.64 20.69
N ASN A 147 -21.77 -5.77 20.26
CA ASN A 147 -21.12 -6.58 19.24
C ASN A 147 -21.24 -5.85 17.90
N ALA A 148 -20.10 -5.46 17.29
CA ALA A 148 -20.04 -4.70 16.02
C ALA A 148 -20.78 -5.38 14.86
N ALA A 149 -21.09 -6.67 15.00
CA ALA A 149 -21.82 -7.49 14.04
C ALA A 149 -23.34 -7.52 14.23
N SER A 150 -23.87 -6.96 15.31
CA SER A 150 -25.31 -7.02 15.58
C SER A 150 -26.06 -5.89 14.88
N PRO A 151 -27.00 -6.19 13.95
CA PRO A 151 -27.83 -5.16 13.32
C PRO A 151 -28.73 -4.50 14.38
N GLY A 152 -28.60 -3.18 14.54
CA GLY A 152 -29.54 -2.40 15.35
C GLY A 152 -29.09 -2.07 16.79
N ALA A 153 -27.91 -2.49 17.23
CA ALA A 153 -27.38 -2.07 18.54
C ALA A 153 -27.09 -0.56 18.55
N HIS A 154 -27.88 0.22 19.25
CA HIS A 154 -27.65 1.62 19.58
C HIS A 154 -27.42 1.74 21.08
N LEU A 155 -26.50 2.61 21.46
CA LEU A 155 -26.39 3.00 22.86
C LEU A 155 -27.61 3.89 23.16
N SER A 156 -28.50 3.49 24.05
CA SER A 156 -29.58 4.30 24.59
C SER A 156 -29.35 4.49 26.08
N LEU A 157 -29.14 5.70 26.51
CA LEU A 157 -28.97 6.09 27.90
C LEU A 157 -30.31 6.59 28.49
N GLU A 158 -31.45 6.12 27.95
CA GLU A 158 -32.76 6.46 28.43
C GLU A 158 -32.96 5.88 29.85
N GLY A 159 -33.02 6.77 30.83
CA GLY A 159 -33.55 6.40 32.17
C GLY A 159 -32.95 7.06 33.38
N GLN A 160 -31.87 7.84 33.31
CA GLN A 160 -31.32 8.50 34.49
C GLN A 160 -30.99 9.97 34.20
N GLY A 161 -31.83 10.81 34.81
CA GLY A 161 -31.86 12.24 34.65
C GLY A 161 -30.52 12.95 34.77
N SER A 162 -30.15 13.55 33.70
CA SER A 162 -29.58 14.90 33.62
C SER A 162 -29.10 15.19 32.18
N GLY A 163 -29.52 16.28 31.60
CA GLY A 163 -29.37 16.72 30.23
C GLY A 163 -27.94 16.92 29.68
N ASN A 164 -26.93 16.30 30.30
CA ASN A 164 -25.51 16.46 29.87
C ASN A 164 -24.92 15.22 29.14
N MET A 165 -25.67 14.13 28.98
CA MET A 165 -25.14 12.87 28.38
C MET A 165 -25.52 12.69 26.91
N GLU A 166 -26.49 13.40 26.39
CA GLU A 166 -26.93 13.36 24.98
C GLU A 166 -25.78 13.60 23.96
N PRO A 167 -24.81 14.52 24.21
CA PRO A 167 -23.67 14.68 23.30
C PRO A 167 -22.74 13.46 23.27
N LEU A 168 -22.57 12.75 24.39
CA LEU A 168 -21.75 11.55 24.48
C LEU A 168 -22.42 10.38 23.76
N GLU A 169 -23.71 10.15 23.98
CA GLU A 169 -24.50 9.16 23.28
C GLU A 169 -24.45 9.37 21.76
N THR A 170 -24.67 10.59 21.30
CA THR A 170 -24.58 10.98 19.90
C THR A 170 -23.18 10.72 19.31
N ALA A 171 -22.12 11.06 20.04
CA ALA A 171 -20.74 10.85 19.61
C ALA A 171 -20.41 9.35 19.50
N VAL A 172 -20.80 8.55 20.49
CA VAL A 172 -20.57 7.09 20.50
C VAL A 172 -21.37 6.42 19.39
N ASN A 173 -22.65 6.73 19.24
CA ASN A 173 -23.49 6.19 18.16
C ASN A 173 -22.96 6.58 16.77
N SER A 174 -22.43 7.80 16.61
CA SER A 174 -21.77 8.24 15.39
C SER A 174 -20.51 7.40 15.10
N LEU A 175 -19.68 7.08 16.09
CA LEU A 175 -18.50 6.23 15.94
C LEU A 175 -18.90 4.80 15.57
N ILE A 176 -19.90 4.23 16.22
CA ILE A 176 -20.43 2.89 15.93
C ILE A 176 -20.95 2.83 14.49
N ASN A 177 -21.72 3.82 14.07
CA ASN A 177 -22.24 3.87 12.71
C ASN A 177 -21.11 3.98 11.65
N ARG A 178 -20.09 4.80 11.90
CA ARG A 178 -18.89 4.88 11.04
C ARG A 178 -18.14 3.55 10.97
N MET A 179 -17.97 2.88 12.10
CA MET A 179 -17.30 1.58 12.16
C MET A 179 -18.09 0.51 11.40
N ARG A 180 -19.42 0.47 11.56
CA ARG A 180 -20.30 -0.43 10.79
C ARG A 180 -20.26 -0.18 9.31
N GLU A 181 -20.30 1.09 8.90
CA GLU A 181 -20.22 1.44 7.49
C GLU A 181 -18.86 1.04 6.89
N SER A 182 -17.77 1.28 7.61
CA SER A 182 -16.44 0.82 7.20
C SER A 182 -16.37 -0.70 7.08
N TYR A 183 -16.96 -1.45 8.03
CA TYR A 183 -17.00 -2.91 8.00
C TYR A 183 -17.85 -3.44 6.83
N ARG A 184 -19.02 -2.84 6.58
CA ARG A 184 -19.86 -3.19 5.43
C ARG A 184 -19.15 -2.91 4.09
N GLN A 185 -18.42 -1.81 4.00
CA GLN A 185 -17.62 -1.49 2.82
C GLN A 185 -16.51 -2.52 2.60
N GLN A 186 -15.90 -2.99 3.69
CA GLN A 186 -14.87 -4.03 3.62
C GLN A 186 -15.42 -5.39 3.17
N ILE A 187 -16.60 -5.78 3.67
CA ILE A 187 -17.27 -7.02 3.22
C ILE A 187 -17.63 -6.90 1.73
N ARG A 188 -18.30 -5.82 1.34
CA ARG A 188 -18.64 -5.57 -0.08
C ARG A 188 -17.40 -5.64 -0.98
N PHE A 189 -16.30 -5.02 -0.55
CA PHE A 189 -15.03 -5.07 -1.29
C PHE A 189 -14.52 -6.50 -1.52
N VAL A 190 -14.61 -7.38 -0.51
CA VAL A 190 -14.18 -8.79 -0.63
C VAL A 190 -15.12 -9.58 -1.54
N ASP A 191 -16.43 -9.37 -1.40
CA ASP A 191 -17.43 -10.05 -2.21
C ASP A 191 -17.32 -9.64 -3.69
N ASP A 192 -17.24 -8.36 -3.97
CA ASP A 192 -17.08 -7.82 -5.33
C ASP A 192 -15.77 -8.28 -5.96
N ALA A 193 -14.66 -8.24 -5.22
CA ALA A 193 -13.37 -8.76 -5.69
C ALA A 193 -13.44 -10.24 -6.04
N SER A 194 -14.16 -11.03 -5.23
CA SER A 194 -14.34 -12.47 -5.46
C SER A 194 -15.16 -12.72 -6.73
N HIS A 195 -16.19 -11.92 -6.98
CA HIS A 195 -17.00 -12.00 -8.18
C HIS A 195 -16.20 -11.61 -9.43
N GLU A 196 -15.47 -10.49 -9.39
CA GLU A 196 -14.66 -9.99 -10.51
C GLU A 196 -13.48 -10.92 -10.85
N LEU A 197 -12.97 -11.69 -9.87
CA LEU A 197 -11.91 -12.69 -10.11
C LEU A 197 -12.49 -14.02 -10.64
N ARG A 198 -13.71 -14.39 -10.27
CA ARG A 198 -14.31 -15.67 -10.70
C ARG A 198 -14.57 -15.72 -12.20
N THR A 199 -15.03 -14.62 -12.78
CA THR A 199 -15.36 -14.52 -14.21
C THR A 199 -14.15 -14.81 -15.10
N PRO A 200 -12.99 -14.13 -14.97
CA PRO A 200 -11.81 -14.40 -15.78
C PRO A 200 -11.26 -15.82 -15.57
N ILE A 201 -11.33 -16.36 -14.35
CA ILE A 201 -10.92 -17.75 -14.07
C ILE A 201 -11.80 -18.72 -14.87
N ALA A 202 -13.11 -18.53 -14.92
CA ALA A 202 -14.01 -19.38 -15.69
C ALA A 202 -13.72 -19.30 -17.20
N VAL A 203 -13.39 -18.11 -17.72
CA VAL A 203 -13.01 -17.91 -19.14
C VAL A 203 -11.70 -18.65 -19.43
N ILE A 204 -10.67 -18.50 -18.60
CA ILE A 204 -9.39 -19.23 -18.75
C ILE A 204 -9.61 -20.75 -18.72
N GLN A 205 -10.41 -21.24 -17.78
CA GLN A 205 -10.74 -22.67 -17.70
C GLN A 205 -11.49 -23.16 -18.95
N GLY A 206 -12.43 -22.36 -19.46
CA GLY A 206 -13.15 -22.68 -20.69
C GLY A 206 -12.23 -22.84 -21.89
N TYR A 207 -11.33 -21.87 -22.12
CA TYR A 207 -10.37 -21.94 -23.22
C TYR A 207 -9.29 -23.00 -23.02
N ALA A 208 -8.87 -23.28 -21.80
CA ALA A 208 -7.96 -24.38 -21.50
C ALA A 208 -8.61 -25.74 -21.82
N ASN A 209 -9.89 -25.93 -21.50
CA ASN A 209 -10.64 -27.14 -21.89
C ASN A 209 -10.83 -27.27 -23.42
N MET A 210 -11.02 -26.13 -24.12
CA MET A 210 -11.07 -26.12 -25.59
C MET A 210 -9.73 -26.56 -26.20
N LEU A 211 -8.63 -26.04 -25.65
CA LEU A 211 -7.28 -26.46 -26.05
C LEU A 211 -7.03 -27.93 -25.86
N ASP A 212 -7.44 -28.50 -24.75
CA ASP A 212 -7.25 -29.90 -24.44
C ASP A 212 -8.03 -30.80 -25.42
N ARG A 213 -9.25 -30.42 -25.79
CA ARG A 213 -10.14 -31.22 -26.65
C ARG A 213 -9.83 -31.07 -28.14
N TRP A 214 -9.56 -29.87 -28.63
CA TRP A 214 -9.50 -29.55 -30.06
C TRP A 214 -8.24 -28.79 -30.49
N GLY A 215 -7.43 -28.32 -29.55
CA GLY A 215 -6.27 -27.50 -29.88
C GLY A 215 -5.18 -28.19 -30.67
N LYS A 216 -5.15 -29.55 -30.65
CA LYS A 216 -4.20 -30.36 -31.45
C LYS A 216 -4.62 -30.49 -32.89
N ASP A 217 -5.92 -30.43 -33.17
CA ASP A 217 -6.50 -30.74 -34.47
C ASP A 217 -6.90 -29.48 -35.25
N ASP A 218 -7.10 -28.34 -34.56
CA ASP A 218 -7.51 -27.07 -35.17
C ASP A 218 -6.58 -25.94 -34.78
N PRO A 219 -5.70 -25.44 -35.69
CA PRO A 219 -4.80 -24.34 -35.46
C PRO A 219 -5.52 -23.02 -35.10
N LYS A 220 -6.77 -22.81 -35.53
CA LYS A 220 -7.54 -21.62 -35.19
C LYS A 220 -7.97 -21.65 -33.73
N VAL A 221 -8.49 -22.79 -33.28
CA VAL A 221 -8.86 -23.01 -31.87
C VAL A 221 -7.65 -22.84 -30.96
N LEU A 222 -6.49 -23.38 -31.39
CA LEU A 222 -5.22 -23.24 -30.68
C LEU A 222 -4.87 -21.76 -30.49
N GLN A 223 -4.82 -20.99 -31.60
CA GLN A 223 -4.41 -19.59 -31.56
C GLN A 223 -5.40 -18.71 -30.80
N GLU A 224 -6.71 -18.92 -30.99
CA GLU A 224 -7.77 -18.18 -30.30
C GLU A 224 -7.70 -18.44 -28.79
N SER A 225 -7.58 -19.71 -28.37
CA SER A 225 -7.52 -20.08 -26.95
C SER A 225 -6.28 -19.51 -26.26
N ILE A 226 -5.10 -19.58 -26.88
CA ILE A 226 -3.86 -19.00 -26.34
C ILE A 226 -4.04 -17.47 -26.19
N THR A 227 -4.60 -16.81 -27.18
CA THR A 227 -4.80 -15.37 -27.15
C THR A 227 -5.78 -14.98 -26.05
N ALA A 228 -6.90 -15.68 -25.91
CA ALA A 228 -7.90 -15.44 -24.89
C ALA A 228 -7.35 -15.66 -23.47
N ILE A 229 -6.63 -16.77 -23.23
CA ILE A 229 -6.00 -17.07 -21.94
C ILE A 229 -4.99 -15.98 -21.57
N ARG A 230 -4.16 -15.54 -22.53
CA ARG A 230 -3.18 -14.48 -22.31
C ARG A 230 -3.85 -13.16 -21.94
N THR A 231 -4.84 -12.74 -22.72
CA THR A 231 -5.58 -11.50 -22.50
C THR A 231 -6.26 -11.49 -21.12
N GLU A 232 -6.90 -12.60 -20.76
CA GLU A 232 -7.58 -12.70 -19.48
C GLU A 232 -6.62 -12.76 -18.29
N SER A 233 -5.46 -13.37 -18.47
CA SER A 233 -4.39 -13.38 -17.45
C SER A 233 -3.81 -11.97 -17.22
N GLU A 234 -3.64 -11.16 -18.27
CA GLU A 234 -3.23 -9.76 -18.17
C GLU A 234 -4.29 -8.90 -17.48
N HIS A 235 -5.57 -9.16 -17.81
CA HIS A 235 -6.69 -8.51 -17.13
C HIS A 235 -6.72 -8.83 -15.63
N MET A 236 -6.58 -10.11 -15.25
CA MET A 236 -6.49 -10.54 -13.85
C MET A 236 -5.33 -9.87 -13.12
N LYS A 237 -4.15 -9.80 -13.74
CA LYS A 237 -3.00 -9.13 -13.16
C LYS A 237 -3.32 -7.67 -12.84
N THR A 238 -3.88 -6.95 -13.80
CA THR A 238 -4.29 -5.54 -13.63
C THR A 238 -5.31 -5.38 -12.49
N LEU A 239 -6.30 -6.27 -12.42
CA LEU A 239 -7.30 -6.28 -11.35
C LEU A 239 -6.66 -6.48 -9.97
N VAL A 240 -5.76 -7.47 -9.83
CA VAL A 240 -5.04 -7.73 -8.58
C VAL A 240 -4.17 -6.53 -8.17
N ASP A 241 -3.46 -5.91 -9.10
CA ASP A 241 -2.64 -4.72 -8.81
C ASP A 241 -3.51 -3.53 -8.34
N GLN A 242 -4.69 -3.34 -8.93
CA GLN A 242 -5.67 -2.33 -8.51
C GLN A 242 -6.22 -2.61 -7.11
N LEU A 243 -6.56 -3.87 -6.79
CA LEU A 243 -7.01 -4.28 -5.46
C LEU A 243 -5.93 -4.06 -4.41
N LEU A 244 -4.69 -4.46 -4.69
CA LEU A 244 -3.55 -4.26 -3.79
C LEU A 244 -3.25 -2.77 -3.58
N PHE A 245 -3.40 -1.94 -4.61
CA PHE A 245 -3.25 -0.49 -4.49
C PHE A 245 -4.25 0.09 -3.50
N LEU A 246 -5.55 -0.21 -3.66
CA LEU A 246 -6.60 0.26 -2.76
C LEU A 246 -6.43 -0.28 -1.34
N ALA A 247 -6.12 -1.57 -1.18
CA ALA A 247 -5.91 -2.18 0.12
C ALA A 247 -4.72 -1.54 0.88
N ARG A 248 -3.62 -1.23 0.19
CA ARG A 248 -2.48 -0.50 0.79
C ARG A 248 -2.84 0.93 1.14
N GLY A 249 -3.67 1.56 0.31
CA GLY A 249 -4.20 2.90 0.53
C GLY A 249 -5.02 3.00 1.80
N ASP A 250 -5.99 2.11 1.98
CA ASP A 250 -6.86 2.04 3.15
C ASP A 250 -6.08 1.80 4.45
N MET A 251 -5.02 1.01 4.38
CA MET A 251 -4.13 0.75 5.53
C MET A 251 -3.15 1.90 5.82
N GLY A 252 -3.15 2.98 5.04
CA GLY A 252 -2.17 4.06 5.13
C GLY A 252 -0.72 3.61 4.86
N ARG A 253 -0.55 2.51 4.12
CA ARG A 253 0.77 1.92 3.79
C ARG A 253 1.28 2.35 2.42
N GLN A 254 0.47 3.01 1.64
CA GLN A 254 0.89 3.54 0.34
C GLN A 254 1.88 4.68 0.59
N LYS A 255 3.05 4.57 -0.01
CA LYS A 255 4.06 5.63 0.07
C LYS A 255 3.58 6.82 -0.76
N PHE A 256 3.62 8.00 -0.17
CA PHE A 256 3.32 9.27 -0.82
C PHE A 256 4.58 10.13 -0.79
N SER A 257 5.10 10.48 -1.96
CA SER A 257 6.37 11.20 -2.12
C SER A 257 6.16 12.47 -2.94
N PRO A 258 5.65 13.57 -2.31
CA PRO A 258 5.37 14.80 -3.03
C PRO A 258 6.66 15.49 -3.46
N GLN A 259 6.68 15.95 -4.71
CA GLN A 259 7.74 16.73 -5.31
C GLN A 259 7.14 17.77 -6.29
N PRO A 260 7.87 18.81 -6.70
CA PRO A 260 7.39 19.75 -7.70
C PRO A 260 7.12 19.04 -9.03
N VAL A 261 5.87 19.12 -9.51
CA VAL A 261 5.45 18.51 -10.79
C VAL A 261 4.97 19.62 -11.73
N GLU A 262 5.60 19.72 -12.89
CA GLU A 262 5.16 20.58 -14.00
C GLU A 262 3.98 19.90 -14.72
N LEU A 263 2.77 20.37 -14.44
CA LEU A 263 1.55 19.72 -14.94
C LEU A 263 1.41 19.77 -16.46
N GLU A 264 1.96 20.81 -17.09
CA GLU A 264 1.96 20.94 -18.53
C GLU A 264 2.73 19.81 -19.20
N LYS A 265 3.97 19.54 -18.74
CA LYS A 265 4.80 18.46 -19.28
C LYS A 265 4.14 17.09 -19.08
N MET A 266 3.59 16.86 -17.89
CA MET A 266 2.89 15.61 -17.59
C MET A 266 1.69 15.40 -18.52
N LEU A 267 0.89 16.43 -18.81
CA LEU A 267 -0.25 16.32 -19.71
C LEU A 267 0.17 16.17 -21.18
N GLN A 268 1.28 16.81 -21.60
CA GLN A 268 1.86 16.61 -22.93
C GLN A 268 2.29 15.15 -23.13
N GLU A 269 3.06 14.60 -22.17
CA GLU A 269 3.46 13.19 -22.19
C GLU A 269 2.26 12.26 -22.29
N LEU A 270 1.24 12.47 -21.45
CA LEU A 270 0.04 11.64 -21.45
C LEU A 270 -0.72 11.71 -22.77
N ARG A 271 -0.86 12.92 -23.37
CA ARG A 271 -1.47 13.08 -24.67
C ARG A 271 -0.67 12.33 -25.75
N ASP A 272 0.66 12.48 -25.77
CA ASP A 272 1.52 11.86 -26.78
C ASP A 272 1.50 10.33 -26.67
N GLU A 273 1.56 9.80 -25.45
CA GLU A 273 1.40 8.37 -25.18
C GLU A 273 0.01 7.87 -25.64
N SER A 274 -1.06 8.63 -25.39
CA SER A 274 -2.41 8.24 -25.78
C SER A 274 -2.60 8.22 -27.30
N VAL A 275 -2.06 9.20 -28.03
CA VAL A 275 -2.06 9.22 -29.49
C VAL A 275 -1.29 8.04 -30.09
N LEU A 276 -0.19 7.61 -29.45
CA LEU A 276 0.59 6.48 -29.92
C LEU A 276 -0.13 5.14 -29.72
N ILE A 277 -0.86 4.99 -28.62
CA ILE A 277 -1.53 3.73 -28.23
C ILE A 277 -2.88 3.59 -28.93
N ASP A 278 -3.60 4.69 -29.09
CA ASP A 278 -4.97 4.71 -29.60
C ASP A 278 -5.13 5.68 -30.78
N ALA A 279 -5.16 5.10 -31.95
CA ALA A 279 -5.37 5.83 -33.22
C ALA A 279 -6.87 6.09 -33.55
N LYS A 280 -7.80 5.60 -32.71
CA LYS A 280 -9.24 5.67 -32.98
C LYS A 280 -9.87 7.00 -32.56
N HIS A 281 -9.23 7.73 -31.64
CA HIS A 281 -9.75 8.97 -31.07
C HIS A 281 -8.84 10.17 -31.33
N HIS A 282 -9.38 11.37 -31.23
CA HIS A 282 -8.65 12.62 -31.38
C HIS A 282 -8.28 13.20 -30.03
N TYR A 283 -6.99 13.13 -29.66
CA TYR A 283 -6.48 13.67 -28.41
C TYR A 283 -6.04 15.12 -28.55
N ARG A 284 -6.68 16.02 -27.80
CA ARG A 284 -6.40 17.47 -27.81
C ARG A 284 -5.86 17.91 -26.46
N LEU A 285 -4.96 18.89 -26.48
CA LEU A 285 -4.41 19.51 -25.27
C LEU A 285 -4.77 20.99 -25.23
N ARG A 286 -5.33 21.45 -24.11
CA ARG A 286 -5.70 22.86 -23.88
C ARG A 286 -5.08 23.35 -22.57
N ILE A 287 -3.99 24.11 -22.67
CA ILE A 287 -3.27 24.68 -21.53
C ILE A 287 -3.53 26.17 -21.52
N ALA A 288 -4.22 26.68 -20.48
CA ALA A 288 -4.47 28.10 -20.32
C ALA A 288 -3.29 28.82 -19.67
N ALA A 289 -2.61 28.16 -18.72
CA ALA A 289 -1.40 28.66 -18.07
C ALA A 289 -0.58 27.46 -17.55
N PRO A 290 0.77 27.52 -17.62
CA PRO A 290 1.64 26.54 -17.00
C PRO A 290 1.47 26.58 -15.48
N CYS A 291 1.55 25.43 -14.82
CA CYS A 291 1.36 25.32 -13.37
C CYS A 291 2.21 24.19 -12.80
N THR A 292 2.92 24.49 -11.71
CA THR A 292 3.65 23.50 -10.92
C THR A 292 2.94 23.30 -9.59
N VAL A 293 2.75 22.03 -9.20
CA VAL A 293 2.14 21.66 -7.93
C VAL A 293 3.05 20.70 -7.17
N SER A 294 2.90 20.65 -5.83
CA SER A 294 3.53 19.62 -5.02
C SER A 294 2.68 18.36 -5.07
N ALA A 295 3.13 17.33 -5.75
CA ALA A 295 2.39 16.10 -5.96
C ALA A 295 3.35 14.91 -6.07
N ASP A 296 2.83 13.71 -5.84
CA ASP A 296 3.52 12.49 -6.26
C ASP A 296 3.31 12.31 -7.77
N PRO A 297 4.37 12.44 -8.61
CA PRO A 297 4.20 12.48 -10.06
C PRO A 297 3.67 11.17 -10.63
N ALA A 298 4.09 10.03 -10.07
CA ALA A 298 3.64 8.73 -10.54
C ALA A 298 2.15 8.51 -10.25
N MET A 299 1.72 8.84 -9.03
CA MET A 299 0.32 8.73 -8.64
C MET A 299 -0.55 9.73 -9.39
N LEU A 300 -0.13 11.00 -9.51
CA LEU A 300 -0.93 11.99 -10.21
C LEU A 300 -1.06 11.65 -11.70
N LYS A 301 0.04 11.24 -12.34
CA LYS A 301 0.01 10.74 -13.74
C LYS A 301 -0.93 9.55 -13.88
N GLN A 302 -0.93 8.62 -12.93
CA GLN A 302 -1.85 7.48 -12.89
C GLN A 302 -3.32 7.91 -12.78
N ALA A 303 -3.63 8.89 -11.91
CA ALA A 303 -5.00 9.39 -11.78
C ALA A 303 -5.52 10.01 -13.09
N VAL A 304 -4.69 10.83 -13.75
CA VAL A 304 -5.07 11.44 -15.05
C VAL A 304 -5.16 10.38 -16.15
N ARG A 305 -4.26 9.40 -16.18
CA ARG A 305 -4.31 8.28 -17.12
C ARG A 305 -5.62 7.51 -17.02
N ILE A 306 -6.05 7.19 -15.81
CA ILE A 306 -7.35 6.52 -15.59
C ILE A 306 -8.51 7.32 -16.19
N LEU A 307 -8.47 8.66 -16.07
CA LEU A 307 -9.50 9.50 -16.69
C LEU A 307 -9.42 9.49 -18.21
N VAL A 308 -8.22 9.49 -18.79
CA VAL A 308 -8.00 9.44 -20.24
C VAL A 308 -8.44 8.09 -20.80
N ASP A 309 -8.07 6.98 -20.13
CA ASP A 309 -8.47 5.64 -20.53
C ASP A 309 -10.00 5.46 -20.47
N ASN A 310 -10.66 6.02 -19.45
CA ASN A 310 -12.11 6.05 -19.37
C ASN A 310 -12.72 6.89 -20.49
N ALA A 311 -12.18 8.06 -20.79
CA ALA A 311 -12.63 8.91 -21.86
C ALA A 311 -12.57 8.19 -23.21
N ALA A 312 -11.44 7.54 -23.53
CA ALA A 312 -11.27 6.75 -24.76
C ALA A 312 -12.26 5.59 -24.83
N LYS A 313 -12.44 4.88 -23.70
CA LYS A 313 -13.32 3.72 -23.62
C LYS A 313 -14.78 4.01 -23.87
N TYR A 314 -15.27 5.18 -23.43
CA TYR A 314 -16.69 5.56 -23.52
C TYR A 314 -16.98 6.55 -24.65
N THR A 315 -16.00 6.90 -25.45
CA THR A 315 -16.14 7.75 -26.63
C THR A 315 -16.23 6.86 -27.88
N PRO A 316 -17.16 7.09 -28.79
CA PRO A 316 -17.18 6.39 -30.07
C PRO A 316 -15.94 6.68 -30.91
N GLU A 317 -15.58 5.76 -31.82
CA GLU A 317 -14.47 5.96 -32.77
C GLU A 317 -14.64 7.29 -33.54
N GLY A 318 -13.57 8.04 -33.68
CA GLY A 318 -13.55 9.38 -34.28
C GLY A 318 -13.93 10.51 -33.32
N GLY A 319 -14.27 10.20 -32.06
CA GLY A 319 -14.61 11.22 -31.08
C GLY A 319 -13.36 11.92 -30.47
N ASP A 320 -13.63 12.98 -29.73
CA ASP A 320 -12.60 13.84 -29.13
C ASP A 320 -12.37 13.55 -27.65
N VAL A 321 -11.11 13.45 -27.24
CA VAL A 321 -10.66 13.45 -25.83
C VAL A 321 -9.78 14.67 -25.62
N THR A 322 -10.20 15.59 -24.76
CA THR A 322 -9.48 16.85 -24.48
C THR A 322 -8.94 16.89 -23.07
N LEU A 323 -7.61 16.97 -22.95
CA LEU A 323 -6.92 17.23 -21.70
C LEU A 323 -6.77 18.74 -21.49
N GLY A 324 -7.18 19.25 -20.34
CA GLY A 324 -7.18 20.69 -20.03
C GLY A 324 -6.40 21.01 -18.76
N LEU A 325 -5.68 22.14 -18.77
CA LEU A 325 -5.03 22.71 -17.59
C LEU A 325 -5.41 24.18 -17.46
N LYS A 326 -5.90 24.56 -16.28
CA LYS A 326 -6.19 25.93 -15.89
C LYS A 326 -5.72 26.18 -14.48
N THR A 327 -5.48 27.44 -14.13
CA THR A 327 -5.21 27.87 -12.77
C THR A 327 -6.38 28.68 -12.25
N GLU A 328 -6.80 28.43 -11.03
CA GLU A 328 -7.89 29.16 -10.38
C GLU A 328 -7.62 29.26 -8.88
N GLY A 329 -7.64 30.48 -8.34
CA GLY A 329 -7.41 30.72 -6.91
C GLY A 329 -6.02 30.24 -6.42
N GLY A 330 -5.00 30.26 -7.31
CA GLY A 330 -3.66 29.75 -7.01
C GLY A 330 -3.52 28.22 -7.09
N GLY A 331 -4.60 27.48 -7.22
CA GLY A 331 -4.60 26.02 -7.43
C GLY A 331 -4.66 25.63 -8.90
N ALA A 332 -4.44 24.33 -9.19
CA ALA A 332 -4.52 23.79 -10.52
C ALA A 332 -5.86 23.06 -10.75
N LEU A 333 -6.41 23.25 -11.95
CA LEU A 333 -7.57 22.51 -12.47
C LEU A 333 -7.11 21.67 -13.66
N LEU A 334 -7.00 20.37 -13.44
CA LEU A 334 -6.75 19.38 -14.48
C LEU A 334 -8.10 18.83 -14.94
N SER A 335 -8.40 18.84 -16.23
CA SER A 335 -9.64 18.30 -16.75
C SER A 335 -9.39 17.31 -17.88
N VAL A 336 -10.18 16.24 -17.91
CA VAL A 336 -10.31 15.35 -19.06
C VAL A 336 -11.76 15.39 -19.51
N GLN A 337 -11.97 15.78 -20.75
CA GLN A 337 -13.30 15.90 -21.37
C GLN A 337 -13.37 14.97 -22.56
N ASP A 338 -14.44 14.22 -22.65
CA ASP A 338 -14.79 13.34 -23.75
C ASP A 338 -16.07 13.82 -24.48
N THR A 339 -16.29 13.29 -25.67
CA THR A 339 -17.52 13.43 -26.46
C THR A 339 -18.28 12.11 -26.51
N GLY A 340 -18.23 11.35 -25.42
CA GLY A 340 -18.80 10.01 -25.33
C GLY A 340 -20.28 9.98 -24.96
N CYS A 341 -20.71 8.82 -24.50
CA CYS A 341 -22.12 8.58 -24.13
C CYS A 341 -22.60 9.41 -22.93
N GLY A 342 -21.70 10.02 -22.17
CA GLY A 342 -22.02 10.73 -20.93
C GLY A 342 -22.42 9.80 -19.78
N VAL A 343 -22.65 10.40 -18.62
CA VAL A 343 -23.03 9.74 -17.37
C VAL A 343 -24.42 10.26 -16.96
N THR A 344 -25.30 9.37 -16.53
CA THR A 344 -26.63 9.78 -16.02
C THR A 344 -26.48 10.48 -14.66
N ARG A 345 -27.53 11.21 -14.25
CA ARG A 345 -27.50 11.89 -12.94
C ARG A 345 -27.46 10.90 -11.78
N GLU A 346 -28.08 9.74 -11.95
CA GLU A 346 -28.10 8.66 -10.96
C GLU A 346 -26.72 8.03 -10.85
N ASP A 347 -26.09 7.66 -11.97
CA ASP A 347 -24.75 7.10 -11.99
C ASP A 347 -23.69 8.06 -11.46
N ALA A 348 -23.83 9.38 -11.72
CA ALA A 348 -22.85 10.39 -11.32
C ALA A 348 -22.60 10.45 -9.81
N ALA A 349 -23.57 10.04 -9.00
CA ALA A 349 -23.42 9.95 -7.54
C ALA A 349 -22.49 8.79 -7.12
N HIS A 350 -22.42 7.75 -7.94
CA HIS A 350 -21.78 6.47 -7.60
C HIS A 350 -20.52 6.15 -8.42
N VAL A 351 -20.19 6.90 -9.48
CA VAL A 351 -19.07 6.61 -10.40
C VAL A 351 -17.70 6.47 -9.71
N PHE A 352 -17.53 7.02 -8.51
CA PHE A 352 -16.30 6.91 -7.72
C PHE A 352 -16.34 5.76 -6.70
N GLU A 353 -17.45 5.03 -6.58
CA GLU A 353 -17.53 3.85 -5.73
C GLU A 353 -16.76 2.69 -6.36
N ARG A 354 -16.24 1.82 -5.52
CA ARG A 354 -15.49 0.63 -5.96
C ARG A 354 -16.44 -0.34 -6.65
N PHE A 355 -15.97 -0.93 -7.75
CA PHE A 355 -16.73 -1.88 -8.59
C PHE A 355 -18.00 -1.32 -9.20
N TYR A 356 -18.28 -0.02 -9.03
CA TYR A 356 -19.46 0.58 -9.63
C TYR A 356 -19.32 0.69 -11.16
N ARG A 357 -20.36 0.25 -11.84
CA ARG A 357 -20.50 0.37 -13.31
C ARG A 357 -21.96 0.66 -13.62
N GLY A 358 -22.22 1.73 -14.35
CA GLY A 358 -23.57 2.03 -14.85
C GLY A 358 -24.07 0.93 -15.79
N ASP A 359 -25.37 0.79 -15.93
CA ASP A 359 -26.00 -0.32 -16.67
C ASP A 359 -25.54 -0.43 -18.14
N ARG A 360 -25.35 0.69 -18.83
CA ARG A 360 -24.80 0.72 -20.19
C ARG A 360 -23.35 0.24 -20.23
N ALA A 361 -22.54 0.64 -19.27
CA ALA A 361 -21.14 0.24 -19.16
C ALA A 361 -20.98 -1.26 -18.85
N ARG A 362 -21.98 -1.88 -18.23
CA ARG A 362 -21.99 -3.34 -18.00
C ARG A 362 -22.22 -4.12 -19.28
N ALA A 363 -23.09 -3.61 -20.17
CA ALA A 363 -23.47 -4.29 -21.39
C ALA A 363 -22.43 -4.19 -22.51
N GLU A 364 -21.73 -3.07 -22.63
CA GLU A 364 -20.98 -2.73 -23.84
C GLU A 364 -19.45 -2.76 -23.66
N THR A 365 -18.94 -2.57 -22.43
CA THR A 365 -17.51 -2.38 -22.22
C THR A 365 -16.99 -3.13 -20.98
N GLY A 366 -15.91 -3.90 -21.14
CA GLY A 366 -15.20 -4.56 -20.03
C GLY A 366 -14.58 -3.56 -19.04
N GLY A 367 -14.24 -3.99 -17.83
CA GLY A 367 -13.49 -3.20 -16.85
C GLY A 367 -13.96 -3.47 -15.42
N SER A 368 -13.06 -3.34 -14.46
CA SER A 368 -13.24 -3.72 -13.06
C SER A 368 -14.10 -2.75 -12.23
N GLY A 369 -14.38 -1.53 -12.71
CA GLY A 369 -15.00 -0.49 -11.88
C GLY A 369 -14.12 0.08 -10.76
N LEU A 370 -12.81 -0.24 -10.74
CA LEU A 370 -11.87 0.22 -9.72
C LEU A 370 -11.13 1.50 -10.12
N GLY A 371 -11.05 1.81 -11.41
CA GLY A 371 -10.23 2.91 -11.92
C GLY A 371 -10.57 4.26 -11.28
N LEU A 372 -11.84 4.69 -11.36
CA LEU A 372 -12.26 5.98 -10.80
C LEU A 372 -12.14 6.04 -9.28
N ALA A 373 -12.32 4.92 -8.58
CA ALA A 373 -12.08 4.84 -7.14
C ALA A 373 -10.59 5.03 -6.79
N ILE A 374 -9.68 4.48 -7.59
CA ILE A 374 -8.23 4.69 -7.48
C ILE A 374 -7.89 6.15 -7.76
N ALA A 375 -8.40 6.73 -8.84
CA ALA A 375 -8.17 8.12 -9.18
C ALA A 375 -8.66 9.05 -8.06
N LYS A 376 -9.84 8.79 -7.49
CA LYS A 376 -10.38 9.53 -6.35
C LYS A 376 -9.46 9.40 -5.13
N TRP A 377 -9.05 8.21 -4.76
CA TRP A 377 -8.14 7.99 -3.64
C TRP A 377 -6.83 8.78 -3.83
N ILE A 378 -6.25 8.75 -5.03
CA ILE A 378 -5.03 9.51 -5.34
C ILE A 378 -5.26 11.02 -5.15
N VAL A 379 -6.35 11.56 -5.69
CA VAL A 379 -6.66 12.99 -5.59
C VAL A 379 -6.91 13.41 -4.13
N ASP A 380 -7.62 12.59 -3.36
CA ASP A 380 -7.86 12.81 -1.93
C ASP A 380 -6.52 12.84 -1.14
N GLN A 381 -5.54 11.98 -1.47
CA GLN A 381 -4.19 12.01 -0.88
C GLN A 381 -3.41 13.30 -1.19
N HIS A 382 -3.69 13.92 -2.33
CA HIS A 382 -3.11 15.22 -2.69
C HIS A 382 -3.89 16.42 -2.10
N GLY A 383 -4.90 16.16 -1.24
CA GLY A 383 -5.78 17.22 -0.71
C GLY A 383 -6.66 17.86 -1.79
N GLY A 384 -6.79 17.20 -2.92
CA GLY A 384 -7.58 17.67 -4.05
C GLY A 384 -9.07 17.30 -3.96
N ARG A 385 -9.82 17.68 -4.99
CA ARG A 385 -11.23 17.32 -5.12
C ARG A 385 -11.58 17.03 -6.57
N PHE A 386 -12.53 16.11 -6.79
CA PHE A 386 -13.14 15.87 -8.08
C PHE A 386 -14.40 16.73 -8.30
N SER A 387 -14.62 17.13 -9.55
CA SER A 387 -15.93 17.55 -10.03
C SER A 387 -16.24 16.87 -11.37
N LEU A 388 -17.50 16.53 -11.59
CA LEU A 388 -18.00 15.90 -12.80
C LEU A 388 -19.12 16.76 -13.38
N VAL A 389 -18.99 17.09 -14.66
CA VAL A 389 -20.03 17.68 -15.47
C VAL A 389 -20.27 16.74 -16.64
N SER A 390 -21.48 16.21 -16.77
CA SER A 390 -21.80 15.25 -17.81
C SER A 390 -23.23 15.42 -18.30
N TYR A 391 -23.42 15.17 -19.58
CA TYR A 391 -24.73 15.14 -20.24
C TYR A 391 -24.81 13.89 -21.10
N THR A 392 -25.83 13.10 -20.87
CA THR A 392 -26.10 11.87 -21.64
C THR A 392 -26.17 12.16 -23.12
N GLY A 393 -25.39 11.45 -23.93
CA GLY A 393 -25.30 11.60 -25.39
C GLY A 393 -24.45 12.76 -25.88
N VAL A 394 -23.83 13.54 -24.97
CA VAL A 394 -22.95 14.68 -25.32
C VAL A 394 -21.51 14.43 -24.89
N GLY A 395 -21.32 13.81 -23.72
CA GLY A 395 -20.03 13.52 -23.15
C GLY A 395 -19.89 13.90 -21.69
N SER A 396 -18.69 13.70 -21.15
CA SER A 396 -18.36 13.98 -19.75
C SER A 396 -17.11 14.83 -19.63
N ARG A 397 -17.02 15.60 -18.56
CA ARG A 397 -15.81 16.30 -18.14
C ARG A 397 -15.54 15.99 -16.67
N PHE A 398 -14.47 15.27 -16.42
CA PHE A 398 -13.91 15.08 -15.10
C PHE A 398 -12.87 16.16 -14.84
N THR A 399 -12.94 16.80 -13.69
CA THR A 399 -11.98 17.86 -13.29
C THR A 399 -11.42 17.54 -11.93
N ILE A 400 -10.09 17.50 -11.84
CA ILE A 400 -9.32 17.38 -10.61
C ILE A 400 -8.91 18.81 -10.20
N ARG A 401 -9.31 19.24 -9.03
CA ARG A 401 -8.85 20.49 -8.41
C ARG A 401 -7.77 20.15 -7.40
N LEU A 402 -6.55 20.63 -7.62
CA LEU A 402 -5.44 20.54 -6.66
C LEU A 402 -5.28 21.86 -5.95
N PRO A 403 -4.94 21.84 -4.64
CA PRO A 403 -4.75 23.08 -3.88
C PRO A 403 -3.55 23.88 -4.40
N ALA A 404 -3.56 25.17 -4.14
CA ALA A 404 -2.40 26.03 -4.35
C ALA A 404 -1.21 25.49 -3.56
N GLN A 405 -0.02 25.51 -4.14
CA GLN A 405 1.19 25.34 -3.33
C GLN A 405 1.30 26.49 -2.32
N THR A 406 1.25 26.16 -1.04
CA THR A 406 2.03 26.90 -0.08
C THR A 406 3.48 26.56 -0.40
N ALA A 407 4.22 27.52 -1.00
CA ALA A 407 5.63 27.33 -1.28
C ALA A 407 6.32 26.80 -0.01
N PRO A 408 7.13 25.72 -0.09
CA PRO A 408 8.01 25.41 1.03
C PRO A 408 8.84 26.67 1.31
N PRO A 409 9.12 27.01 2.58
CA PRO A 409 9.95 28.16 2.88
C PRO A 409 11.23 28.02 2.06
N ALA A 410 11.55 29.04 1.27
CA ALA A 410 12.73 29.06 0.43
C ALA A 410 13.92 28.66 1.29
N LEU A 411 14.62 27.59 0.89
CA LEU A 411 15.91 27.26 1.51
C LEU A 411 16.76 28.52 1.47
N PRO A 412 17.35 28.96 2.59
CA PRO A 412 18.22 30.11 2.59
C PRO A 412 19.30 29.89 1.53
N PRO A 413 19.66 30.88 0.73
CA PRO A 413 20.65 30.75 -0.31
C PRO A 413 21.93 30.20 0.33
N ASP A 414 22.47 29.14 -0.27
CA ASP A 414 23.70 28.47 0.15
C ASP A 414 24.75 29.51 0.52
N GLY A 415 25.02 29.60 1.81
CA GLY A 415 26.02 30.52 2.33
C GLY A 415 27.38 30.16 1.73
N LYS A 416 27.80 30.93 0.72
CA LYS A 416 29.18 30.94 0.29
C LYS A 416 30.05 31.02 1.54
N LYS A 417 30.80 29.97 1.81
CA LYS A 417 31.86 29.98 2.85
C LYS A 417 32.78 31.18 2.59
N GLN A 418 32.56 32.25 3.30
CA GLN A 418 33.51 33.34 3.40
C GLN A 418 34.79 32.77 4.01
N LYS A 419 35.83 32.66 3.18
CA LYS A 419 37.20 32.42 3.65
C LYS A 419 37.56 33.57 4.59
N GLN A 420 37.67 33.27 5.87
CA GLN A 420 38.33 34.18 6.85
C GLN A 420 39.77 34.43 6.37
N PRO A 421 40.22 35.70 6.29
CA PRO A 421 41.62 36.02 6.05
C PRO A 421 42.46 35.56 7.27
N ARG A 422 43.46 34.76 7.03
CA ARG A 422 44.49 34.48 8.07
C ARG A 422 45.19 35.78 8.42
N CYS A 423 45.07 36.23 9.66
CA CYS A 423 45.97 37.23 10.22
C CYS A 423 47.41 36.65 10.27
N ALA A 424 48.31 37.22 9.50
CA ALA A 424 49.73 37.05 9.64
C ALA A 424 50.14 37.75 10.93
N ALA A 425 50.66 36.98 11.89
CA ALA A 425 51.40 37.52 13.01
C ALA A 425 52.80 37.89 12.51
N ALA A 426 53.12 39.16 12.52
CA ALA A 426 54.47 39.69 12.43
C ALA A 426 54.91 40.09 13.86
N GLY A 427 56.15 39.78 14.19
CA GLY A 427 56.84 40.27 15.38
C GLY A 427 57.29 39.16 16.30
#